data_b91f2f62a48fa33c2ac01d7929ffa773
#
_entry.id   b91f2f62a48fa33c2ac01d7929ffa773
#
_cell.length_a   1.000
_cell.length_b   1.000
_cell.length_c   1.000
_cell.angle_alpha   90.00
_cell.angle_beta   90.00
_cell.angle_gamma   90.00
#
_symmetry.space_group_name_H-M   'P 1'
#
loop_
_entity.id
_entity.type
_entity.pdbx_description
1 polymer ?
#
loop_
_entity_poly.entity_id
_entity_poly.type
_entity_poly.pdbx_seq_one_letter_code
_entity_poly.pdbx_strand_id
1 'polypeptide(L)'
;MLLILTIFLTIGVASIPWLDYSESSTTYYLGGFCDNNGCHGYADREEPFRTVFPLTYILVLTALALSVFELGFLVTSTFRRWKWSGVGILITGILGSIALLVAALYLYFGLLMKFWSPTSAPPTAPWGVGAGLFIAFVVAVLFLVATIVAFFAARHLKALGSERVSTP
;
A
#
# COMPACT_ATOMS: atom_id res chain seq x y z
N MET A 1 -14.63 1.16 10.71
CA MET A 1 -14.99 0.39 9.51
C MET A 1 -14.08 0.75 8.32
N LEU A 2 -13.91 2.02 7.95
CA LEU A 2 -13.10 2.45 6.81
C LEU A 2 -11.63 1.96 6.92
N LEU A 3 -11.00 2.10 8.09
CA LEU A 3 -9.62 1.67 8.33
C LEU A 3 -9.44 0.15 8.19
N ILE A 4 -10.41 -0.64 8.63
CA ILE A 4 -10.39 -2.10 8.45
C ILE A 4 -10.47 -2.45 6.96
N LEU A 5 -11.32 -1.75 6.21
CA LEU A 5 -11.42 -1.91 4.76
C LEU A 5 -10.08 -1.60 4.07
N THR A 6 -9.39 -0.53 4.47
CA THR A 6 -8.09 -0.19 3.87
C THR A 6 -7.03 -1.24 4.17
N ILE A 7 -7.03 -1.86 5.36
CA ILE A 7 -6.15 -2.99 5.69
C ILE A 7 -6.40 -4.17 4.75
N PHE A 8 -7.65 -4.58 4.56
CA PHE A 8 -7.99 -5.67 3.64
C PHE A 8 -7.63 -5.35 2.19
N LEU A 9 -7.86 -4.11 1.75
CA LEU A 9 -7.47 -3.69 0.41
C LEU A 9 -5.95 -3.67 0.23
N THR A 10 -5.18 -3.29 1.25
CA THR A 10 -3.71 -3.33 1.20
C THR A 10 -3.19 -4.76 1.10
N ILE A 11 -3.81 -5.72 1.80
CA ILE A 11 -3.53 -7.15 1.64
C ILE A 11 -3.87 -7.59 0.21
N GLY A 12 -5.02 -7.17 -0.30
CA GLY A 12 -5.44 -7.45 -1.69
C GLY A 12 -4.42 -6.95 -2.72
N VAL A 13 -3.90 -5.73 -2.54
CA VAL A 13 -2.86 -5.15 -3.41
C VAL A 13 -1.63 -6.05 -3.52
N ALA A 14 -1.20 -6.70 -2.43
CA ALA A 14 -0.06 -7.61 -2.45
C ALA A 14 -0.33 -8.92 -3.21
N SER A 15 -1.60 -9.32 -3.35
CA SER A 15 -2.03 -10.59 -3.91
C SER A 15 -2.52 -10.50 -5.36
N ILE A 16 -2.74 -9.29 -5.87
CA ILE A 16 -3.26 -9.04 -7.23
C ILE A 16 -2.10 -8.95 -8.23
N PRO A 17 -2.30 -9.36 -9.52
CA PRO A 17 -1.30 -9.17 -10.56
C PRO A 17 -0.99 -7.68 -10.80
N TRP A 18 0.31 -7.37 -10.88
CA TRP A 18 0.79 -6.01 -11.15
C TRP A 18 1.19 -5.81 -12.61
N LEU A 19 1.60 -6.90 -13.26
CA LEU A 19 1.92 -6.94 -14.68
C LEU A 19 1.47 -8.26 -15.27
N ASP A 20 0.95 -8.21 -16.48
CA ASP A 20 0.64 -9.38 -17.30
C ASP A 20 1.44 -9.30 -18.60
N TYR A 21 2.07 -10.41 -18.96
CA TYR A 21 2.76 -10.55 -20.24
C TYR A 21 2.02 -11.56 -21.13
N SER A 22 1.34 -11.05 -22.13
CA SER A 22 0.39 -11.85 -22.91
C SER A 22 1.06 -12.90 -23.83
N GLU A 23 2.31 -12.66 -24.27
CA GLU A 23 2.99 -13.61 -25.16
C GLU A 23 3.44 -14.91 -24.46
N SER A 24 3.82 -14.84 -23.17
CA SER A 24 4.29 -16.01 -22.42
C SER A 24 3.32 -16.51 -21.37
N SER A 25 2.12 -15.97 -21.29
CA SER A 25 1.15 -16.25 -20.21
C SER A 25 1.75 -16.10 -18.80
N THR A 26 2.71 -15.17 -18.64
CA THR A 26 3.40 -14.93 -17.39
C THR A 26 2.73 -13.79 -16.66
N THR A 27 2.33 -14.05 -15.41
CA THR A 27 1.69 -13.08 -14.53
C THR A 27 2.63 -12.72 -13.38
N TYR A 28 2.86 -11.43 -13.17
CA TYR A 28 3.77 -10.92 -12.16
C TYR A 28 3.00 -10.36 -10.96
N TYR A 29 3.32 -10.88 -9.78
CA TYR A 29 2.83 -10.46 -8.47
C TYR A 29 3.97 -9.78 -7.70
N LEU A 30 3.69 -9.09 -6.61
CA LEU A 30 4.76 -8.48 -5.80
C LEU A 30 5.69 -9.52 -5.16
N GLY A 31 5.17 -10.67 -4.78
CA GLY A 31 5.94 -11.76 -4.13
C GLY A 31 6.62 -12.73 -5.08
N GLY A 32 6.33 -12.69 -6.38
CA GLY A 32 6.86 -13.63 -7.37
C GLY A 32 6.12 -13.54 -8.71
N PHE A 33 6.42 -14.43 -9.61
CA PHE A 33 5.73 -14.54 -10.90
C PHE A 33 5.27 -15.97 -11.12
N CYS A 34 4.20 -16.13 -11.90
CA CYS A 34 3.66 -17.43 -12.30
C CYS A 34 3.67 -17.55 -13.83
N ASP A 35 4.16 -18.68 -14.32
CA ASP A 35 4.18 -19.05 -15.72
C ASP A 35 3.60 -20.46 -15.92
N ASN A 36 3.71 -21.01 -17.13
CA ASN A 36 3.20 -22.36 -17.45
C ASN A 36 3.90 -23.48 -16.65
N ASN A 37 5.07 -23.21 -16.04
CA ASN A 37 5.84 -24.18 -15.27
C ASN A 37 5.59 -24.07 -13.75
N GLY A 38 4.88 -23.05 -13.30
CA GLY A 38 4.54 -22.81 -11.90
C GLY A 38 4.83 -21.40 -11.42
N CYS A 39 4.82 -21.23 -10.10
CA CYS A 39 5.10 -19.93 -9.48
C CYS A 39 6.51 -19.91 -8.88
N HIS A 40 7.25 -18.84 -9.14
CA HIS A 40 8.66 -18.69 -8.82
C HIS A 40 8.94 -17.33 -8.16
N GLY A 41 10.00 -17.25 -7.34
CA GLY A 41 10.50 -15.99 -6.80
C GLY A 41 11.36 -15.21 -7.82
N TYR A 42 11.70 -13.96 -7.48
CA TYR A 42 12.48 -13.08 -8.36
C TYR A 42 14.01 -13.27 -8.26
N ALA A 43 14.50 -14.18 -7.42
CA ALA A 43 15.94 -14.33 -7.16
C ALA A 43 16.75 -14.64 -8.43
N ASP A 44 16.18 -15.42 -9.35
CA ASP A 44 16.83 -15.89 -10.59
C ASP A 44 16.46 -15.04 -11.82
N ARG A 45 15.72 -13.94 -11.63
CA ARG A 45 15.38 -13.03 -12.73
C ARG A 45 16.41 -11.93 -12.90
N GLU A 46 16.51 -11.46 -14.15
CA GLU A 46 17.35 -10.31 -14.49
C GLU A 46 16.77 -9.00 -13.95
N GLU A 47 17.63 -7.97 -13.84
CA GLU A 47 17.18 -6.62 -13.55
C GLU A 47 16.28 -6.10 -14.69
N PRO A 48 15.18 -5.36 -14.40
CA PRO A 48 14.82 -4.73 -13.11
C PRO A 48 13.96 -5.61 -12.18
N PHE A 49 13.52 -6.77 -12.59
CA PHE A 49 12.55 -7.59 -11.83
C PHE A 49 13.09 -8.00 -10.47
N ARG A 50 14.38 -8.34 -10.41
CA ARG A 50 15.06 -8.77 -9.20
C ARG A 50 15.06 -7.72 -8.08
N THR A 51 15.05 -6.44 -8.43
CA THR A 51 15.16 -5.36 -7.44
C THR A 51 13.83 -4.62 -7.26
N VAL A 52 13.13 -4.31 -8.34
CA VAL A 52 11.94 -3.44 -8.30
C VAL A 52 10.78 -4.10 -7.56
N PHE A 53 10.48 -5.36 -7.86
CA PHE A 53 9.35 -6.05 -7.24
C PHE A 53 9.52 -6.31 -5.74
N PRO A 54 10.67 -6.85 -5.26
CA PRO A 54 10.88 -7.05 -3.83
C PRO A 54 10.85 -5.74 -3.03
N LEU A 55 11.43 -4.65 -3.55
CA LEU A 55 11.38 -3.35 -2.87
C LEU A 55 9.95 -2.79 -2.82
N THR A 56 9.19 -2.91 -3.91
CA THR A 56 7.77 -2.54 -3.93
C THR A 56 6.98 -3.37 -2.91
N TYR A 57 7.25 -4.66 -2.81
CA TYR A 57 6.61 -5.54 -1.83
C TYR A 57 6.91 -5.11 -0.39
N ILE A 58 8.16 -4.78 -0.07
CA ILE A 58 8.55 -4.26 1.25
C ILE A 58 7.80 -2.96 1.57
N LEU A 59 7.64 -2.05 0.61
CA LEU A 59 6.89 -0.80 0.82
C LEU A 59 5.40 -1.07 1.10
N VAL A 60 4.78 -2.03 0.39
CA VAL A 60 3.38 -2.41 0.65
C VAL A 60 3.24 -3.07 2.02
N LEU A 61 4.17 -3.94 2.43
CA LEU A 61 4.18 -4.52 3.78
C LEU A 61 4.39 -3.46 4.86
N THR A 62 5.22 -2.45 4.60
CA THR A 62 5.43 -1.32 5.52
C THR A 62 4.13 -0.53 5.67
N ALA A 63 3.42 -0.25 4.59
CA ALA A 63 2.12 0.42 4.64
C ALA A 63 1.09 -0.41 5.42
N LEU A 64 1.08 -1.74 5.24
CA LEU A 64 0.22 -2.64 6.00
C LEU A 64 0.52 -2.59 7.50
N ALA A 65 1.79 -2.64 7.89
CA ALA A 65 2.19 -2.53 9.28
C ALA A 65 1.76 -1.18 9.89
N LEU A 66 1.97 -0.07 9.17
CA LEU A 66 1.55 1.27 9.60
C LEU A 66 0.03 1.36 9.77
N SER A 67 -0.77 0.73 8.90
CA SER A 67 -2.23 0.70 9.04
C SER A 67 -2.70 -0.07 10.28
N VAL A 68 -2.00 -1.14 10.66
CA VAL A 68 -2.25 -1.88 11.90
C VAL A 68 -1.92 -1.02 13.12
N PHE A 69 -0.79 -0.28 13.10
CA PHE A 69 -0.46 0.68 14.16
C PHE A 69 -1.49 1.80 14.27
N GLU A 70 -1.96 2.35 13.15
CA GLU A 70 -3.01 3.36 13.13
C GLU A 70 -4.29 2.85 13.80
N LEU A 71 -4.70 1.60 13.48
CA LEU A 71 -5.84 0.96 14.15
C LEU A 71 -5.60 0.83 15.67
N GLY A 72 -4.39 0.46 16.08
CA GLY A 72 -3.99 0.38 17.49
C GLY A 72 -4.09 1.74 18.21
N PHE A 73 -3.66 2.84 17.56
CA PHE A 73 -3.81 4.19 18.11
C PHE A 73 -5.28 4.61 18.20
N LEU A 74 -6.11 4.26 17.21
CA LEU A 74 -7.54 4.55 17.25
C LEU A 74 -8.23 3.82 18.41
N VAL A 75 -7.93 2.53 18.61
CA VAL A 75 -8.47 1.73 19.71
C VAL A 75 -8.00 2.29 21.05
N THR A 76 -6.71 2.61 21.20
CA THR A 76 -6.19 3.22 22.44
C THR A 76 -6.79 4.60 22.71
N SER A 77 -7.11 5.39 21.69
CA SER A 77 -7.78 6.67 21.86
C SER A 77 -9.19 6.51 22.46
N THR A 78 -9.88 5.42 22.15
CA THR A 78 -11.22 5.12 22.64
C THR A 78 -11.19 4.67 24.11
N PHE A 79 -10.25 3.83 24.50
CA PHE A 79 -10.21 3.23 25.83
C PHE A 79 -9.37 4.02 26.84
N ARG A 80 -8.30 4.66 26.45
CA ARG A 80 -7.26 5.21 27.33
C ARG A 80 -6.99 6.70 27.16
N ARG A 81 -7.80 7.54 26.61
CA ARG A 81 -7.63 9.02 26.49
C ARG A 81 -6.18 9.49 26.33
N TRP A 82 -5.34 8.73 25.66
CA TRP A 82 -3.92 9.05 25.54
C TRP A 82 -3.73 10.31 24.68
N LYS A 83 -3.02 11.29 25.24
CA LYS A 83 -2.86 12.64 24.64
C LYS A 83 -2.26 12.59 23.22
N TRP A 84 -1.43 11.62 22.95
CA TRP A 84 -0.68 11.48 21.68
C TRP A 84 -1.34 10.58 20.63
N SER A 85 -2.43 9.93 20.95
CA SER A 85 -3.08 8.99 20.01
C SER A 85 -3.49 9.64 18.70
N GLY A 86 -4.00 10.88 18.73
CA GLY A 86 -4.37 11.61 17.51
C GLY A 86 -3.17 11.93 16.61
N VAL A 87 -2.04 12.29 17.21
CA VAL A 87 -0.78 12.53 16.47
C VAL A 87 -0.26 11.21 15.89
N GLY A 88 -0.32 10.12 16.67
CA GLY A 88 0.04 8.78 16.20
C GLY A 88 -0.77 8.36 14.98
N ILE A 89 -2.09 8.54 14.99
CA ILE A 89 -2.98 8.27 13.85
C ILE A 89 -2.52 9.05 12.61
N LEU A 90 -2.27 10.35 12.73
CA LEU A 90 -1.85 11.17 11.60
C LEU A 90 -0.49 10.73 11.03
N ILE A 91 0.50 10.51 11.89
CA ILE A 91 1.84 10.12 11.45
C ILE A 91 1.81 8.76 10.75
N THR A 92 1.21 7.74 11.36
CA THR A 92 1.16 6.40 10.78
C THR A 92 0.34 6.37 9.49
N GLY A 93 -0.77 7.09 9.44
CA GLY A 93 -1.62 7.13 8.27
C GLY A 93 -1.00 7.87 7.08
N ILE A 94 -0.37 9.03 7.32
CA ILE A 94 0.33 9.77 6.27
C ILE A 94 1.52 8.95 5.74
N LEU A 95 2.34 8.38 6.62
CA LEU A 95 3.47 7.54 6.21
C LEU A 95 3.02 6.29 5.44
N GLY A 96 1.94 5.64 5.87
CA GLY A 96 1.38 4.49 5.17
C GLY A 96 0.85 4.84 3.77
N SER A 97 0.15 5.97 3.64
CA SER A 97 -0.31 6.47 2.34
C SER A 97 0.87 6.82 1.41
N ILE A 98 1.91 7.48 1.94
CA ILE A 98 3.13 7.78 1.18
C ILE A 98 3.84 6.50 0.75
N ALA A 99 3.96 5.49 1.64
CA ALA A 99 4.60 4.24 1.31
C ALA A 99 3.89 3.51 0.15
N LEU A 100 2.56 3.47 0.14
CA LEU A 100 1.78 2.91 -0.98
C LEU A 100 1.95 3.72 -2.28
N LEU A 101 1.94 5.04 -2.20
CA LEU A 101 2.13 5.89 -3.36
C LEU A 101 3.54 5.72 -3.94
N VAL A 102 4.56 5.70 -3.08
CA VAL A 102 5.95 5.46 -3.49
C VAL A 102 6.11 4.07 -4.08
N ALA A 103 5.47 3.04 -3.51
CA ALA A 103 5.47 1.69 -4.05
C ALA A 103 4.94 1.64 -5.48
N ALA A 104 3.79 2.27 -5.72
CA ALA A 104 3.17 2.34 -7.05
C ALA A 104 4.02 3.13 -8.06
N LEU A 105 4.54 4.30 -7.66
CA LEU A 105 5.40 5.12 -8.50
C LEU A 105 6.74 4.44 -8.79
N TYR A 106 7.34 3.81 -7.77
CA TYR A 106 8.61 3.13 -7.92
C TYR A 106 8.53 1.96 -8.90
N LEU A 107 7.46 1.16 -8.81
CA LEU A 107 7.22 0.09 -9.77
C LEU A 107 6.97 0.65 -11.17
N TYR A 108 6.11 1.67 -11.29
CA TYR A 108 5.79 2.30 -12.57
C TYR A 108 7.04 2.87 -13.26
N PHE A 109 7.80 3.72 -12.58
CA PHE A 109 9.01 4.33 -13.15
C PHE A 109 10.16 3.34 -13.28
N GLY A 110 10.33 2.41 -12.35
CA GLY A 110 11.37 1.39 -12.40
C GLY A 110 11.22 0.47 -13.59
N LEU A 111 9.99 0.14 -13.97
CA LEU A 111 9.72 -0.65 -15.17
C LEU A 111 9.82 0.19 -16.44
N LEU A 112 9.18 1.36 -16.50
CA LEU A 112 9.19 2.20 -17.71
C LEU A 112 10.58 2.71 -18.05
N MET A 113 11.37 3.17 -17.08
CA MET A 113 12.69 3.74 -17.33
C MET A 113 13.70 2.71 -17.84
N LYS A 114 13.58 1.43 -17.44
CA LYS A 114 14.49 0.37 -17.93
C LYS A 114 14.01 -0.28 -19.22
N PHE A 115 12.73 -0.33 -19.49
CA PHE A 115 12.22 -0.84 -20.78
C PHE A 115 12.36 0.19 -21.92
N TRP A 116 12.56 1.47 -21.60
CA TRP A 116 12.84 2.53 -22.58
C TRP A 116 14.34 2.89 -22.67
N SER A 117 15.21 1.93 -22.50
CA SER A 117 16.61 2.15 -22.85
C SER A 117 16.70 2.37 -24.36
N PRO A 118 17.33 3.49 -24.84
CA PRO A 118 17.36 3.84 -26.25
C PRO A 118 18.17 2.89 -27.14
N THR A 119 18.77 1.84 -26.56
CA THR A 119 19.55 0.82 -27.29
C THR A 119 18.78 -0.44 -27.66
N SER A 120 17.57 -0.62 -27.13
CA SER A 120 16.65 -1.64 -27.57
C SER A 120 15.46 -0.98 -28.23
N ALA A 121 15.12 -1.37 -29.49
CA ALA A 121 13.84 -1.01 -30.06
C ALA A 121 12.77 -1.21 -28.99
N PRO A 122 11.78 -0.28 -28.88
CA PRO A 122 10.71 -0.48 -27.92
C PRO A 122 10.20 -1.90 -28.14
N PRO A 123 10.24 -2.77 -27.13
CA PRO A 123 9.60 -4.03 -27.33
C PRO A 123 8.17 -3.67 -27.71
N THR A 124 7.75 -4.07 -28.90
CA THR A 124 6.34 -4.14 -29.28
C THR A 124 5.66 -5.15 -28.35
N ALA A 125 6.17 -5.22 -27.16
CA ALA A 125 5.83 -6.21 -26.17
C ALA A 125 4.52 -5.81 -25.51
N PRO A 126 3.58 -6.72 -25.48
CA PRO A 126 2.25 -6.58 -24.92
C PRO A 126 2.30 -6.63 -23.37
N TRP A 127 3.04 -5.70 -22.76
CA TRP A 127 3.02 -5.52 -21.32
C TRP A 127 1.74 -4.80 -20.93
N GLY A 128 0.80 -5.53 -20.39
CA GLY A 128 -0.35 -4.94 -19.71
C GLY A 128 0.04 -4.44 -18.32
N VAL A 129 -0.26 -3.16 -18.03
CA VAL A 129 -0.23 -2.68 -16.65
C VAL A 129 -1.34 -3.39 -15.91
N GLY A 130 -0.98 -4.25 -14.96
CA GLY A 130 -1.94 -5.02 -14.19
C GLY A 130 -2.81 -4.15 -13.28
N ALA A 131 -3.96 -4.69 -12.90
CA ALA A 131 -4.91 -4.00 -12.01
C ALA A 131 -4.28 -3.59 -10.67
N GLY A 132 -3.26 -4.31 -10.20
CA GLY A 132 -2.59 -4.05 -8.92
C GLY A 132 -2.02 -2.64 -8.80
N LEU A 133 -1.46 -2.08 -9.89
CA LEU A 133 -0.92 -0.72 -9.87
C LEU A 133 -2.04 0.32 -9.65
N PHE A 134 -3.13 0.23 -10.40
CA PHE A 134 -4.26 1.16 -10.25
C PHE A 134 -4.91 1.04 -8.89
N ILE A 135 -5.09 -0.18 -8.40
CA ILE A 135 -5.67 -0.43 -7.08
C ILE A 135 -4.77 0.13 -5.99
N ALA A 136 -3.44 0.04 -6.11
CA ALA A 136 -2.51 0.63 -5.14
C ALA A 136 -2.68 2.15 -5.02
N PHE A 137 -2.87 2.89 -6.14
CA PHE A 137 -3.18 4.32 -6.10
C PHE A 137 -4.50 4.61 -5.39
N VAL A 138 -5.56 3.87 -5.73
CA VAL A 138 -6.87 4.03 -5.09
C VAL A 138 -6.79 3.75 -3.59
N VAL A 139 -6.08 2.69 -3.20
CA VAL A 139 -5.89 2.33 -1.78
C VAL A 139 -5.08 3.40 -1.05
N ALA A 140 -4.06 4.00 -1.66
CA ALA A 140 -3.29 5.09 -1.05
C ALA A 140 -4.17 6.30 -0.74
N VAL A 141 -5.07 6.68 -1.66
CA VAL A 141 -6.04 7.77 -1.45
C VAL A 141 -7.05 7.41 -0.36
N LEU A 142 -7.61 6.20 -0.42
CA LEU A 142 -8.57 5.73 0.59
C LEU A 142 -7.92 5.67 1.98
N PHE A 143 -6.66 5.29 2.06
CA PHE A 143 -5.91 5.26 3.31
C PHE A 143 -5.76 6.67 3.90
N LEU A 144 -5.42 7.65 3.08
CA LEU A 144 -5.35 9.05 3.52
C LEU A 144 -6.71 9.57 4.02
N VAL A 145 -7.79 9.27 3.31
CA VAL A 145 -9.16 9.63 3.73
C VAL A 145 -9.52 8.94 5.06
N ALA A 146 -9.21 7.65 5.20
CA ALA A 146 -9.44 6.91 6.44
C ALA A 146 -8.70 7.51 7.62
N THR A 147 -7.45 7.93 7.43
CA THR A 147 -6.61 8.62 8.43
C THR A 147 -7.26 9.93 8.89
N ILE A 148 -7.71 10.77 7.95
CA ILE A 148 -8.36 12.04 8.27
C ILE A 148 -9.62 11.79 9.08
N VAL A 149 -10.48 10.85 8.67
CA VAL A 149 -11.70 10.49 9.39
C VAL A 149 -11.39 9.93 10.78
N ALA A 150 -10.39 9.04 10.90
CA ALA A 150 -9.97 8.47 12.18
C ALA A 150 -9.45 9.55 13.14
N PHE A 151 -8.69 10.52 12.63
CA PHE A 151 -8.18 11.66 13.42
C PHE A 151 -9.32 12.53 13.97
N PHE A 152 -10.28 12.90 13.13
CA PHE A 152 -11.43 13.70 13.58
C PHE A 152 -12.31 12.92 14.55
N ALA A 153 -12.54 11.63 14.32
CA ALA A 153 -13.26 10.75 15.25
C ALA A 153 -12.58 10.69 16.61
N ALA A 154 -11.26 10.51 16.65
CA ALA A 154 -10.49 10.49 17.90
C ALA A 154 -10.58 11.83 18.66
N ARG A 155 -10.55 12.95 17.95
CA ARG A 155 -10.73 14.29 18.55
C ARG A 155 -12.14 14.49 19.12
N HIS A 156 -13.16 14.08 18.37
CA HIS A 156 -14.56 14.21 18.82
C HIS A 156 -14.83 13.38 20.06
N LEU A 157 -14.38 12.13 20.10
CA LEU A 157 -14.50 11.26 21.27
C LEU A 157 -13.84 11.87 22.52
N LYS A 158 -12.72 12.57 22.33
CA LYS A 158 -12.02 13.25 23.41
C LYS A 158 -12.80 14.45 23.96
N ALA A 159 -13.45 15.22 23.09
CA ALA A 159 -14.29 16.37 23.46
C ALA A 159 -15.49 15.91 24.30
N LEU A 160 -16.25 14.92 23.83
CA LEU A 160 -17.41 14.36 24.55
C LEU A 160 -17.05 13.80 25.94
N GLY A 161 -15.83 13.25 26.05
CA GLY A 161 -15.36 12.74 27.33
C GLY A 161 -14.97 13.81 28.34
N SER A 162 -14.66 15.04 27.91
CA SER A 162 -14.35 16.16 28.83
C SER A 162 -15.61 16.79 29.40
N GLU A 163 -16.70 16.83 28.67
CA GLU A 163 -17.99 17.38 29.12
C GLU A 163 -18.64 16.52 30.21
N ARG A 164 -18.49 15.18 30.15
CA ARG A 164 -19.04 14.28 31.19
C ARG A 164 -18.40 14.40 32.55
N VAL A 165 -17.18 14.94 32.63
CA VAL A 165 -16.44 15.11 33.91
C VAL A 165 -16.73 16.46 34.55
N SER A 166 -17.30 17.40 33.81
CA SER A 166 -17.58 18.76 34.31
C SER A 166 -19.02 18.94 34.83
N THR A 167 -19.88 17.92 34.76
CA THR A 167 -21.19 17.94 35.40
C THR A 167 -21.10 17.35 36.81
N PRO A 168 -21.22 18.16 37.87
CA PRO A 168 -21.22 17.71 39.26
C PRO A 168 -22.46 16.84 39.61
#